data_33349c5adc64f241b5b9187cbce22ec0
#
_entry.id   33349c5adc64f241b5b9187cbce22ec0
#
_cell.length_a   1.000
_cell.length_b   1.000
_cell.length_c   1.000
_cell.angle_alpha   90.00
_cell.angle_beta   90.00
_cell.angle_gamma   90.00
#
_symmetry.space_group_name_H-M   'P 1'
#
loop_
_entity.id
_entity.type
_entity.pdbx_description
1 polymer ?
#
loop_
_entity_poly.entity_id
_entity_poly.type
_entity_poly.pdbx_seq_one_letter_code
_entity_poly.pdbx_strand_id
1 'polypeptide(L)'
;MKLTPSSPLLLISVFAGLSSPVLQAEPWHVFFGTGGPGAKGIYRASFDTATGKLGASELAAEVGSPGFLAVHPEGDKLFATANSAGTQGAAAYRIGKGGTLTLINASATGDGGAAHIAVHPSGKFAVTAQYGGGSVAVFPLAADGALGAAKLIRHQGGSRIVDKRQDSPHPHYTGWSPDGRFALVPDLGLDGIVIYRVNADAATLERHGFAAALRGSGPRHLKFSPDGKFIYLLNELSVSLSTFSWDAATGTARLLGTVPSISEAAKARETHNSGAEVLIHPSGRFVYFSNRGHDTVTVFRVDPVTGAAEVAQVQPVRGAFPRNINLAPGAGWLLAAGADSNTVSVHQVDAATGLLTYQTKGVINVPAPICVLFVRP
;
A
#
# COMPACT_ATOMS: atom_id res chain seq x y z
N MET A 1 63.06 60.52 -36.31
CA MET A 1 62.62 59.87 -35.07
C MET A 1 61.28 59.26 -35.38
N LYS A 2 61.27 57.91 -35.68
CA LYS A 2 60.04 57.20 -36.06
C LYS A 2 59.56 56.40 -34.83
N LEU A 3 58.38 56.67 -34.37
CA LEU A 3 57.69 55.93 -33.32
C LEU A 3 56.94 54.74 -33.94
N THR A 4 57.20 53.53 -33.47
CA THR A 4 56.47 52.29 -33.83
C THR A 4 55.35 52.09 -32.85
N PRO A 5 54.14 51.66 -33.26
CA PRO A 5 53.05 51.34 -32.35
C PRO A 5 53.18 49.92 -31.81
N SER A 6 53.07 49.78 -30.48
CA SER A 6 52.97 48.50 -29.79
C SER A 6 51.53 47.94 -29.85
N SER A 7 51.37 46.72 -30.34
CA SER A 7 50.12 45.99 -30.34
C SER A 7 49.83 45.35 -28.95
N PRO A 8 48.62 45.37 -28.47
CA PRO A 8 48.27 44.65 -27.26
C PRO A 8 48.01 43.18 -27.54
N LEU A 9 48.64 42.31 -26.76
CA LEU A 9 48.33 40.85 -26.69
C LEU A 9 46.98 40.63 -25.99
N LEU A 10 46.05 40.05 -26.73
CA LEU A 10 44.77 39.64 -26.17
C LEU A 10 44.95 38.28 -25.52
N LEU A 11 44.92 38.19 -24.19
CA LEU A 11 44.88 36.93 -23.44
C LEU A 11 43.45 36.37 -23.49
N ILE A 12 43.22 35.30 -24.24
CA ILE A 12 41.97 34.53 -24.23
C ILE A 12 42.07 33.52 -23.09
N SER A 13 41.38 33.75 -21.99
CA SER A 13 41.21 32.82 -20.90
C SER A 13 40.14 31.79 -21.28
N VAL A 14 40.53 30.55 -21.59
CA VAL A 14 39.63 29.45 -21.80
C VAL A 14 39.20 28.90 -20.42
N PHE A 15 38.00 29.26 -19.99
CA PHE A 15 37.37 28.62 -18.87
C PHE A 15 36.89 27.22 -19.28
N ALA A 16 37.65 26.18 -18.94
CA ALA A 16 37.21 24.81 -19.00
C ALA A 16 36.19 24.59 -17.89
N GLY A 17 34.90 24.64 -18.22
CA GLY A 17 33.81 24.30 -17.31
C GLY A 17 33.92 22.82 -16.93
N LEU A 18 34.40 22.54 -15.72
CA LEU A 18 34.28 21.23 -15.08
C LEU A 18 32.80 20.99 -14.76
N SER A 19 32.06 20.34 -15.67
CA SER A 19 30.77 19.79 -15.37
C SER A 19 30.99 18.61 -14.41
N SER A 20 30.76 18.80 -13.12
CA SER A 20 30.66 17.70 -12.18
C SER A 20 29.58 16.76 -12.66
N PRO A 21 29.81 15.43 -12.74
CA PRO A 21 28.76 14.49 -13.07
C PRO A 21 27.68 14.61 -11.99
N VAL A 22 26.46 14.96 -12.37
CA VAL A 22 25.29 14.84 -11.52
C VAL A 22 25.17 13.34 -11.26
N LEU A 23 25.49 12.88 -10.05
CA LEU A 23 25.19 11.52 -9.62
C LEU A 23 23.67 11.36 -9.73
N GLN A 24 23.23 10.71 -10.79
CA GLN A 24 21.82 10.34 -10.94
C GLN A 24 21.52 9.31 -9.85
N ALA A 25 20.56 9.62 -8.96
CA ALA A 25 20.14 8.67 -7.94
C ALA A 25 19.67 7.38 -8.60
N GLU A 26 20.08 6.22 -8.05
CA GLU A 26 19.63 4.94 -8.57
C GLU A 26 18.09 4.87 -8.52
N PRO A 27 17.44 4.32 -9.57
CA PRO A 27 15.99 4.22 -9.61
C PRO A 27 15.49 3.26 -8.53
N TRP A 28 14.34 3.58 -7.93
CA TRP A 28 13.70 2.72 -6.95
C TRP A 28 13.27 1.39 -7.56
N HIS A 29 13.34 0.33 -6.76
CA HIS A 29 12.70 -0.94 -7.12
C HIS A 29 11.22 -0.86 -6.79
N VAL A 30 10.38 -1.31 -7.73
CA VAL A 30 8.94 -1.49 -7.52
C VAL A 30 8.63 -2.96 -7.63
N PHE A 31 8.19 -3.58 -6.55
CA PHE A 31 7.70 -4.95 -6.54
C PHE A 31 6.19 -4.99 -6.68
N PHE A 32 5.71 -5.97 -7.44
CA PHE A 32 4.29 -6.19 -7.65
C PHE A 32 3.91 -7.56 -7.08
N GLY A 33 2.99 -7.55 -6.10
CA GLY A 33 2.27 -8.74 -5.70
C GLY A 33 1.18 -9.02 -6.71
N THR A 34 0.97 -10.29 -7.03
CA THR A 34 0.06 -10.71 -8.09
C THR A 34 -0.88 -11.80 -7.60
N GLY A 35 -2.04 -11.95 -8.25
CA GLY A 35 -3.02 -12.92 -7.80
C GLY A 35 -4.13 -13.13 -8.81
N GLY A 36 -3.87 -13.93 -9.82
CA GLY A 36 -4.85 -14.26 -10.85
C GLY A 36 -4.31 -15.23 -11.89
N PRO A 37 -5.12 -15.63 -12.85
CA PRO A 37 -4.69 -16.52 -13.94
C PRO A 37 -3.51 -15.89 -14.72
N GLY A 38 -2.46 -16.69 -14.98
CA GLY A 38 -1.27 -16.26 -15.70
C GLY A 38 -0.20 -15.57 -14.85
N ALA A 39 -0.48 -15.21 -13.60
CA ALA A 39 0.52 -14.70 -12.67
C ALA A 39 1.40 -15.85 -12.15
N LYS A 40 2.74 -15.69 -12.25
CA LYS A 40 3.71 -16.72 -11.84
C LYS A 40 4.35 -16.44 -10.49
N GLY A 41 4.19 -15.22 -9.95
CA GLY A 41 4.86 -14.86 -8.71
C GLY A 41 4.97 -13.36 -8.51
N ILE A 42 6.03 -12.94 -7.81
CA ILE A 42 6.36 -11.55 -7.57
C ILE A 42 7.08 -10.98 -8.80
N TYR A 43 6.58 -9.87 -9.33
CA TYR A 43 7.24 -9.13 -10.41
C TYR A 43 7.94 -7.89 -9.86
N ARG A 44 8.89 -7.35 -10.62
CA ARG A 44 9.55 -6.09 -10.30
C ARG A 44 9.75 -5.23 -11.53
N ALA A 45 9.93 -3.91 -11.32
CA ALA A 45 10.37 -2.93 -12.31
C ALA A 45 11.23 -1.88 -11.62
N SER A 46 11.93 -1.05 -12.40
CA SER A 46 12.59 0.17 -11.92
C SER A 46 11.64 1.36 -12.00
N PHE A 47 11.76 2.31 -11.07
CA PHE A 47 11.00 3.56 -11.10
C PHE A 47 11.89 4.77 -10.82
N ASP A 48 11.91 5.71 -11.76
CA ASP A 48 12.59 6.99 -11.63
C ASP A 48 11.63 8.03 -11.04
N THR A 49 11.86 8.43 -9.79
CA THR A 49 11.01 9.40 -9.10
C THR A 49 11.14 10.82 -9.63
N ALA A 50 12.21 11.16 -10.33
CA ALA A 50 12.38 12.48 -10.93
C ALA A 50 11.50 12.68 -12.17
N THR A 51 11.36 11.62 -12.98
CA THR A 51 10.65 11.68 -14.27
C THR A 51 9.31 10.95 -14.29
N GLY A 52 9.02 10.12 -13.29
CA GLY A 52 7.87 9.22 -13.27
C GLY A 52 7.98 8.04 -14.25
N LYS A 53 9.19 7.78 -14.74
CA LYS A 53 9.40 6.66 -15.69
C LYS A 53 9.39 5.34 -14.98
N LEU A 54 8.43 4.48 -15.33
CA LEU A 54 8.31 3.10 -14.89
C LEU A 54 8.94 2.18 -15.97
N GLY A 55 9.91 1.37 -15.57
CA GLY A 55 10.57 0.38 -16.43
C GLY A 55 9.67 -0.82 -16.75
N ALA A 56 10.09 -1.66 -17.69
CA ALA A 56 9.39 -2.91 -17.98
C ALA A 56 9.41 -3.85 -16.76
N SER A 57 8.34 -4.63 -16.60
CA SER A 57 8.25 -5.61 -15.52
C SER A 57 8.97 -6.91 -15.88
N GLU A 58 9.59 -7.54 -14.88
CA GLU A 58 10.20 -8.87 -14.98
C GLU A 58 9.82 -9.71 -13.77
N LEU A 59 9.83 -11.04 -13.90
CA LEU A 59 9.58 -11.95 -12.80
C LEU A 59 10.77 -11.93 -11.83
N ALA A 60 10.52 -11.58 -10.57
CA ALA A 60 11.54 -11.51 -9.51
C ALA A 60 11.62 -12.79 -8.69
N ALA A 61 10.48 -13.46 -8.45
CA ALA A 61 10.43 -14.75 -7.76
C ALA A 61 9.16 -15.53 -8.17
N GLU A 62 9.31 -16.83 -8.39
CA GLU A 62 8.17 -17.72 -8.59
C GLU A 62 7.58 -18.12 -7.24
N VAL A 63 6.28 -17.89 -7.06
CA VAL A 63 5.51 -18.27 -5.87
C VAL A 63 4.02 -18.17 -6.17
N GLY A 64 3.21 -19.07 -5.60
CA GLY A 64 1.76 -19.07 -5.78
C GLY A 64 1.11 -17.91 -5.02
N SER A 65 0.29 -17.12 -5.73
CA SER A 65 -0.58 -16.07 -5.17
C SER A 65 0.09 -15.12 -4.17
N PRO A 66 1.21 -14.45 -4.52
CA PRO A 66 1.85 -13.46 -3.65
C PRO A 66 1.03 -12.16 -3.65
N GLY A 67 -0.17 -12.24 -3.09
CA GLY A 67 -1.20 -11.22 -3.21
C GLY A 67 -0.82 -9.89 -2.57
N PHE A 68 -0.16 -9.92 -1.42
CA PHE A 68 0.28 -8.69 -0.74
C PHE A 68 1.73 -8.80 -0.27
N LEU A 69 2.44 -7.68 -0.31
CA LEU A 69 3.86 -7.59 -0.02
C LEU A 69 4.11 -6.61 1.12
N ALA A 70 5.13 -6.90 1.94
CA ALA A 70 5.65 -6.00 2.97
C ALA A 70 7.18 -6.05 2.97
N VAL A 71 7.82 -4.93 3.31
CA VAL A 71 9.27 -4.84 3.48
C VAL A 71 9.63 -4.79 4.96
N HIS A 72 10.75 -5.42 5.33
CA HIS A 72 11.32 -5.28 6.66
C HIS A 72 11.75 -3.83 6.92
N PRO A 73 11.68 -3.31 8.14
CA PRO A 73 12.13 -1.94 8.45
C PRO A 73 13.58 -1.64 8.02
N GLU A 74 14.46 -2.63 7.99
CA GLU A 74 15.85 -2.51 7.50
C GLU A 74 15.93 -2.38 5.96
N GLY A 75 14.86 -2.70 5.23
CA GLY A 75 14.80 -2.57 3.76
C GLY A 75 15.42 -3.71 2.95
N ASP A 76 16.02 -4.70 3.60
CA ASP A 76 16.79 -5.79 2.98
C ASP A 76 16.02 -7.12 2.83
N LYS A 77 14.78 -7.18 3.32
CA LYS A 77 13.92 -8.38 3.29
C LYS A 77 12.51 -8.03 2.84
N LEU A 78 11.93 -8.88 2.02
CA LEU A 78 10.56 -8.79 1.53
C LEU A 78 9.75 -9.99 2.02
N PHE A 79 8.53 -9.72 2.46
CA PHE A 79 7.55 -10.72 2.88
C PHE A 79 6.34 -10.66 1.96
N ALA A 80 5.80 -11.82 1.62
CA ALA A 80 4.61 -11.95 0.78
C ALA A 80 3.59 -12.86 1.44
N THR A 81 2.29 -12.58 1.27
CA THR A 81 1.29 -13.65 1.37
C THR A 81 1.59 -14.65 0.27
N ALA A 82 1.46 -15.94 0.53
CA ALA A 82 1.87 -16.94 -0.43
C ALA A 82 1.05 -18.21 -0.33
N ASN A 83 0.93 -18.93 -1.47
CA ASN A 83 0.55 -20.32 -1.50
C ASN A 83 1.79 -21.12 -1.93
N SER A 84 2.39 -21.84 -1.01
CA SER A 84 3.57 -22.66 -1.25
C SER A 84 3.20 -24.14 -1.13
N ALA A 85 3.43 -24.92 -2.20
CA ALA A 85 3.10 -26.34 -2.29
C ALA A 85 1.64 -26.67 -1.88
N GLY A 86 0.68 -25.82 -2.26
CA GLY A 86 -0.74 -25.99 -1.94
C GLY A 86 -1.14 -25.54 -0.54
N THR A 87 -0.21 -24.99 0.25
CA THR A 87 -0.46 -24.52 1.61
C THR A 87 -0.49 -22.99 1.66
N GLN A 88 -1.59 -22.44 2.19
CA GLN A 88 -1.73 -21.01 2.43
C GLN A 88 -0.80 -20.54 3.55
N GLY A 89 -0.06 -19.45 3.32
CA GLY A 89 0.91 -18.97 4.28
C GLY A 89 1.55 -17.64 3.91
N ALA A 90 2.78 -17.48 4.35
CA ALA A 90 3.66 -16.36 4.01
C ALA A 90 5.02 -16.88 3.57
N ALA A 91 5.69 -16.12 2.70
CA ALA A 91 7.07 -16.38 2.27
C ALA A 91 7.95 -15.17 2.57
N ALA A 92 9.20 -15.43 2.97
CA ALA A 92 10.23 -14.44 3.25
C ALA A 92 11.35 -14.52 2.22
N TYR A 93 11.80 -13.37 1.74
CA TYR A 93 12.88 -13.24 0.75
C TYR A 93 13.93 -12.25 1.23
N ARG A 94 15.19 -12.51 0.90
CA ARG A 94 16.26 -11.53 0.96
C ARG A 94 16.25 -10.71 -0.32
N ILE A 95 16.35 -9.38 -0.19
CA ILE A 95 16.50 -8.47 -1.31
C ILE A 95 18.01 -8.30 -1.56
N GLY A 96 18.47 -8.73 -2.73
CA GLY A 96 19.85 -8.59 -3.15
C GLY A 96 20.05 -7.39 -4.08
N LYS A 97 21.31 -7.22 -4.54
CA LYS A 97 21.67 -6.15 -5.46
C LYS A 97 20.76 -6.15 -6.70
N GLY A 98 20.36 -4.96 -7.12
CA GLY A 98 19.44 -4.78 -8.26
C GLY A 98 18.03 -5.29 -8.00
N GLY A 99 17.62 -5.54 -6.73
CA GLY A 99 16.27 -5.99 -6.39
C GLY A 99 16.01 -7.48 -6.69
N THR A 100 17.04 -8.32 -6.74
CA THR A 100 16.88 -9.77 -6.86
C THR A 100 16.28 -10.33 -5.57
N LEU A 101 15.42 -11.36 -5.68
CA LEU A 101 14.81 -12.01 -4.52
C LEU A 101 15.36 -13.42 -4.35
N THR A 102 15.86 -13.71 -3.15
CA THR A 102 16.27 -15.07 -2.75
C THR A 102 15.37 -15.55 -1.63
N LEU A 103 14.69 -16.68 -1.82
CA LEU A 103 13.82 -17.26 -0.81
C LEU A 103 14.62 -17.58 0.47
N ILE A 104 14.16 -17.09 1.61
CA ILE A 104 14.65 -17.47 2.94
C ILE A 104 13.89 -18.72 3.39
N ASN A 105 12.57 -18.60 3.56
CA ASN A 105 11.67 -19.69 3.86
C ASN A 105 10.21 -19.34 3.55
N ALA A 106 9.34 -20.33 3.70
CA ALA A 106 7.89 -20.13 3.74
C ALA A 106 7.32 -20.83 4.99
N SER A 107 6.25 -20.26 5.55
CA SER A 107 5.58 -20.78 6.73
C SER A 107 4.08 -20.78 6.53
N ALA A 108 3.43 -21.91 6.85
CA ALA A 108 1.98 -22.07 6.73
C ALA A 108 1.25 -21.26 7.81
N THR A 109 0.06 -20.74 7.47
CA THR A 109 -0.84 -20.13 8.46
C THR A 109 -1.69 -21.16 9.19
N GLY A 110 -2.01 -22.28 8.56
CA GLY A 110 -2.97 -23.25 9.09
C GLY A 110 -4.44 -22.75 9.01
N ASP A 111 -4.70 -21.74 8.19
CA ASP A 111 -6.02 -21.12 8.00
C ASP A 111 -6.21 -20.64 6.55
N GLY A 112 -7.39 -20.09 6.22
CA GLY A 112 -7.72 -19.62 4.88
C GLY A 112 -6.87 -18.44 4.39
N GLY A 113 -6.96 -18.14 3.08
CA GLY A 113 -6.06 -17.24 2.39
C GLY A 113 -5.94 -15.83 2.98
N ALA A 114 -4.71 -15.36 3.10
CA ALA A 114 -4.39 -14.03 3.57
C ALA A 114 -4.64 -12.97 2.49
N ALA A 115 -5.30 -11.87 2.88
CA ALA A 115 -5.48 -10.70 2.05
C ALA A 115 -4.36 -9.66 2.21
N HIS A 116 -3.66 -9.67 3.34
CA HIS A 116 -2.64 -8.67 3.69
C HIS A 116 -1.54 -9.25 4.56
N ILE A 117 -0.36 -8.68 4.47
CA ILE A 117 0.78 -8.92 5.37
C ILE A 117 1.41 -7.60 5.77
N ALA A 118 1.80 -7.46 7.03
CA ALA A 118 2.57 -6.32 7.54
C ALA A 118 3.66 -6.77 8.50
N VAL A 119 4.84 -6.15 8.41
CA VAL A 119 5.92 -6.33 9.39
C VAL A 119 5.79 -5.26 10.46
N HIS A 120 5.94 -5.64 11.73
CA HIS A 120 5.94 -4.69 12.83
C HIS A 120 7.16 -3.75 12.74
N PRO A 121 7.06 -2.45 13.13
CA PRO A 121 8.18 -1.52 13.07
C PRO A 121 9.45 -1.97 13.84
N SER A 122 9.32 -2.85 14.82
CA SER A 122 10.49 -3.46 15.50
C SER A 122 11.26 -4.48 14.64
N GLY A 123 10.73 -4.92 13.51
CA GLY A 123 11.31 -6.00 12.70
C GLY A 123 11.19 -7.40 13.30
N LYS A 124 10.61 -7.58 14.49
CA LYS A 124 10.61 -8.86 15.23
C LYS A 124 9.55 -9.85 14.81
N PHE A 125 8.49 -9.40 14.14
CA PHE A 125 7.40 -10.28 13.67
C PHE A 125 6.61 -9.66 12.52
N ALA A 126 5.93 -10.52 11.77
CA ALA A 126 4.96 -10.16 10.74
C ALA A 126 3.57 -10.64 11.12
N VAL A 127 2.54 -9.97 10.61
CA VAL A 127 1.14 -10.36 10.81
C VAL A 127 0.42 -10.39 9.48
N THR A 128 -0.35 -11.46 9.25
CA THR A 128 -1.24 -11.58 8.09
C THR A 128 -2.70 -11.51 8.52
N ALA A 129 -3.54 -10.88 7.68
CA ALA A 129 -4.98 -10.87 7.83
C ALA A 129 -5.59 -11.96 6.95
N GLN A 130 -6.21 -12.98 7.57
CA GLN A 130 -6.76 -14.17 6.90
C GLN A 130 -8.22 -13.91 6.52
N TYR A 131 -8.43 -13.32 5.35
CA TYR A 131 -9.78 -13.01 4.86
C TYR A 131 -10.68 -14.24 4.79
N GLY A 132 -10.16 -15.34 4.24
CA GLY A 132 -10.91 -16.58 4.06
C GLY A 132 -11.14 -17.35 5.35
N GLY A 133 -10.26 -17.21 6.35
CA GLY A 133 -10.28 -17.97 7.60
C GLY A 133 -10.87 -17.22 8.79
N GLY A 134 -11.05 -15.90 8.69
CA GLY A 134 -11.59 -15.08 9.78
C GLY A 134 -10.62 -14.91 10.95
N SER A 135 -9.31 -14.89 10.70
CA SER A 135 -8.27 -14.77 11.74
C SER A 135 -7.16 -13.81 11.36
N VAL A 136 -6.30 -13.48 12.31
CA VAL A 136 -4.96 -12.94 12.07
C VAL A 136 -3.91 -13.97 12.46
N ALA A 137 -2.81 -14.05 11.70
CA ALA A 137 -1.70 -14.94 12.01
C ALA A 137 -0.43 -14.15 12.29
N VAL A 138 0.20 -14.39 13.43
CA VAL A 138 1.43 -13.75 13.89
C VAL A 138 2.60 -14.69 13.64
N PHE A 139 3.60 -14.24 12.89
CA PHE A 139 4.83 -14.95 12.59
C PHE A 139 6.01 -14.28 13.28
N PRO A 140 6.61 -14.84 14.33
CA PRO A 140 7.90 -14.37 14.81
C PRO A 140 8.95 -14.40 13.70
N LEU A 141 9.84 -13.41 13.66
CA LEU A 141 10.95 -13.35 12.69
C LEU A 141 12.26 -13.64 13.38
N ALA A 142 13.04 -14.54 12.79
CA ALA A 142 14.43 -14.76 13.20
C ALA A 142 15.33 -13.61 12.71
N ALA A 143 16.54 -13.51 13.20
CA ALA A 143 17.48 -12.43 12.83
C ALA A 143 17.81 -12.39 11.33
N ASP A 144 17.81 -13.53 10.65
CA ASP A 144 17.98 -13.63 9.20
C ASP A 144 16.72 -13.31 8.40
N GLY A 145 15.59 -13.07 9.07
CA GLY A 145 14.28 -12.81 8.50
C GLY A 145 13.41 -14.04 8.26
N ALA A 146 13.85 -15.23 8.68
CA ALA A 146 13.04 -16.43 8.54
C ALA A 146 11.73 -16.33 9.36
N LEU A 147 10.62 -16.72 8.73
CA LEU A 147 9.30 -16.81 9.37
C LEU A 147 9.27 -18.01 10.31
N GLY A 148 8.96 -17.78 11.58
CA GLY A 148 8.62 -18.84 12.54
C GLY A 148 7.24 -19.43 12.33
N ALA A 149 6.82 -20.34 13.19
CA ALA A 149 5.49 -20.93 13.17
C ALA A 149 4.42 -19.89 13.47
N ALA A 150 3.33 -19.90 12.69
CA ALA A 150 2.21 -18.97 12.85
C ALA A 150 1.44 -19.23 14.15
N LYS A 151 1.06 -18.15 14.84
CA LYS A 151 0.10 -18.17 15.94
C LYS A 151 -1.19 -17.52 15.47
N LEU A 152 -2.29 -18.24 15.46
CA LEU A 152 -3.59 -17.76 15.00
C LEU A 152 -4.38 -17.11 16.12
N ILE A 153 -5.03 -15.99 15.82
CA ILE A 153 -6.01 -15.32 16.67
C ILE A 153 -7.31 -15.19 15.86
N ARG A 154 -8.34 -15.96 16.22
CA ARG A 154 -9.60 -15.98 15.47
C ARG A 154 -10.51 -14.83 15.89
N HIS A 155 -11.09 -14.16 14.90
CA HIS A 155 -12.24 -13.30 15.10
C HIS A 155 -13.51 -14.13 15.25
N GLN A 156 -14.55 -13.55 15.82
CA GLN A 156 -15.83 -14.22 16.04
C GLN A 156 -16.99 -13.28 15.69
N GLY A 157 -18.09 -13.85 15.23
CA GLY A 157 -19.30 -13.14 14.88
C GLY A 157 -19.45 -12.88 13.38
N GLY A 158 -20.21 -11.87 13.06
CA GLY A 158 -20.55 -11.37 11.73
C GLY A 158 -21.66 -10.34 11.88
N SER A 159 -21.62 -9.23 11.14
CA SER A 159 -22.66 -8.19 11.23
C SER A 159 -23.95 -8.59 10.54
N ARG A 160 -23.89 -9.52 9.58
CA ARG A 160 -25.02 -10.11 8.84
C ARG A 160 -25.90 -9.08 8.13
N ILE A 161 -25.32 -7.97 7.69
CA ILE A 161 -26.05 -6.90 6.97
C ILE A 161 -26.06 -7.18 5.48
N VAL A 162 -24.89 -7.56 4.93
CA VAL A 162 -24.73 -7.90 3.51
C VAL A 162 -24.58 -9.41 3.39
N ASP A 163 -25.60 -10.05 2.80
CA ASP A 163 -25.68 -11.50 2.61
C ASP A 163 -24.43 -12.06 1.95
N LYS A 164 -23.93 -13.21 2.44
CA LYS A 164 -22.73 -13.92 1.95
C LYS A 164 -21.42 -13.12 2.06
N ARG A 165 -21.45 -11.88 2.50
CA ARG A 165 -20.26 -11.05 2.67
C ARG A 165 -19.93 -10.77 4.13
N GLN A 166 -20.93 -10.87 5.04
CA GLN A 166 -20.79 -10.51 6.44
C GLN A 166 -21.36 -11.57 7.40
N ASP A 167 -21.49 -12.82 6.94
CA ASP A 167 -21.98 -13.94 7.78
C ASP A 167 -20.92 -14.39 8.79
N SER A 168 -19.66 -14.13 8.52
CA SER A 168 -18.48 -14.46 9.33
C SER A 168 -17.46 -13.34 9.29
N PRO A 169 -16.41 -13.36 10.16
CA PRO A 169 -15.33 -12.40 10.11
C PRO A 169 -14.50 -12.54 8.82
N HIS A 170 -14.06 -11.40 8.30
CA HIS A 170 -13.19 -11.28 7.15
C HIS A 170 -12.14 -10.18 7.36
N PRO A 171 -11.12 -10.40 8.22
CA PRO A 171 -10.03 -9.44 8.40
C PRO A 171 -9.31 -9.24 7.05
N HIS A 172 -9.14 -7.97 6.65
CA HIS A 172 -8.62 -7.69 5.31
C HIS A 172 -7.28 -6.94 5.32
N TYR A 173 -6.90 -6.34 6.42
CA TYR A 173 -5.69 -5.54 6.57
C TYR A 173 -5.14 -5.66 7.99
N THR A 174 -3.86 -5.45 8.15
CA THR A 174 -3.20 -5.21 9.44
C THR A 174 -2.34 -3.98 9.33
N GLY A 175 -2.55 -3.01 10.23
CA GLY A 175 -1.74 -1.80 10.34
C GLY A 175 -1.34 -1.54 11.78
N TRP A 176 -0.33 -0.70 11.95
CA TRP A 176 0.22 -0.34 13.26
C TRP A 176 -0.19 1.08 13.61
N SER A 177 -0.45 1.35 14.91
CA SER A 177 -0.48 2.71 15.41
C SER A 177 0.88 3.37 15.18
N PRO A 178 0.97 4.72 15.08
CA PRO A 178 2.24 5.40 14.79
C PRO A 178 3.37 5.06 15.77
N ASP A 179 3.03 4.74 17.02
CA ASP A 179 3.97 4.33 18.07
C ASP A 179 4.22 2.81 18.15
N GLY A 180 3.60 2.03 17.28
CA GLY A 180 3.73 0.56 17.23
C GLY A 180 3.06 -0.19 18.38
N ARG A 181 2.41 0.49 19.32
CA ARG A 181 1.82 -0.17 20.51
C ARG A 181 0.51 -0.91 20.23
N PHE A 182 -0.14 -0.59 19.13
CA PHE A 182 -1.41 -1.22 18.76
C PHE A 182 -1.37 -1.71 17.31
N ALA A 183 -2.01 -2.86 17.09
CA ALA A 183 -2.35 -3.35 15.75
C ALA A 183 -3.84 -3.09 15.49
N LEU A 184 -4.16 -2.54 14.33
CA LEU A 184 -5.51 -2.24 13.89
C LEU A 184 -5.86 -3.14 12.70
N VAL A 185 -6.93 -3.89 12.83
CA VAL A 185 -7.36 -4.88 11.85
C VAL A 185 -8.79 -4.58 11.42
N PRO A 186 -9.00 -3.86 10.30
CA PRO A 186 -10.31 -3.75 9.69
C PRO A 186 -10.84 -5.14 9.33
N ASP A 187 -12.06 -5.41 9.76
CA ASP A 187 -12.76 -6.66 9.48
C ASP A 187 -14.07 -6.36 8.74
N LEU A 188 -14.11 -6.79 7.48
CA LEU A 188 -15.24 -6.55 6.58
C LEU A 188 -16.52 -7.21 7.11
N GLY A 189 -16.40 -8.41 7.65
CA GLY A 189 -17.52 -9.18 8.16
C GLY A 189 -18.09 -8.63 9.47
N LEU A 190 -17.26 -7.96 10.27
CA LEU A 190 -17.66 -7.41 11.58
C LEU A 190 -18.14 -5.96 11.52
N ASP A 191 -17.99 -5.27 10.38
CA ASP A 191 -18.25 -3.83 10.24
C ASP A 191 -17.48 -2.97 11.25
N GLY A 192 -16.17 -3.24 11.41
CA GLY A 192 -15.35 -2.45 12.32
C GLY A 192 -13.88 -2.77 12.28
N ILE A 193 -13.15 -2.10 13.15
CA ILE A 193 -11.71 -2.26 13.35
C ILE A 193 -11.49 -3.00 14.66
N VAL A 194 -10.94 -4.21 14.60
CA VAL A 194 -10.46 -4.92 15.79
C VAL A 194 -9.12 -4.34 16.19
N ILE A 195 -8.96 -3.97 17.45
CA ILE A 195 -7.75 -3.34 17.98
C ILE A 195 -7.09 -4.30 18.95
N TYR A 196 -5.79 -4.48 18.76
CA TYR A 196 -4.94 -5.33 19.60
C TYR A 196 -3.84 -4.50 20.25
N ARG A 197 -3.54 -4.80 21.52
CA ARG A 197 -2.30 -4.38 22.18
C ARG A 197 -1.16 -5.26 21.70
N VAL A 198 -0.04 -4.65 21.36
CA VAL A 198 1.15 -5.32 20.86
C VAL A 198 2.16 -5.55 22.00
N ASN A 199 2.67 -6.77 22.11
CA ASN A 199 3.92 -7.06 22.82
C ASN A 199 4.98 -7.42 21.76
N ALA A 200 5.82 -6.47 21.40
CA ALA A 200 6.80 -6.64 20.32
C ALA A 200 7.91 -7.64 20.67
N ASP A 201 8.27 -7.78 21.94
CA ASP A 201 9.33 -8.71 22.39
C ASP A 201 8.86 -10.16 22.39
N ALA A 202 7.61 -10.39 22.76
CA ALA A 202 7.00 -11.72 22.76
C ALA A 202 6.38 -12.10 21.38
N ALA A 203 6.34 -11.17 20.42
CA ALA A 203 5.62 -11.31 19.16
C ALA A 203 4.17 -11.80 19.39
N THR A 204 3.40 -11.06 20.20
CA THR A 204 2.02 -11.39 20.54
C THR A 204 1.10 -10.19 20.41
N LEU A 205 -0.16 -10.49 20.06
CA LEU A 205 -1.28 -9.56 20.00
C LEU A 205 -2.34 -9.98 21.02
N GLU A 206 -2.76 -9.05 21.86
CA GLU A 206 -3.85 -9.24 22.81
C GLU A 206 -5.04 -8.37 22.41
N ARG A 207 -6.25 -8.95 22.35
CA ARG A 207 -7.44 -8.17 22.00
C ARG A 207 -7.65 -7.04 23.01
N HIS A 208 -7.71 -5.81 22.51
CA HIS A 208 -7.82 -4.60 23.32
C HIS A 208 -9.18 -3.92 23.17
N GLY A 209 -9.67 -3.79 21.93
CA GLY A 209 -10.90 -3.05 21.68
C GLY A 209 -11.51 -3.34 20.30
N PHE A 210 -12.58 -2.58 20.01
CA PHE A 210 -13.29 -2.60 18.75
C PHE A 210 -13.84 -1.20 18.44
N ALA A 211 -13.56 -0.69 17.24
CA ALA A 211 -14.13 0.56 16.76
C ALA A 211 -15.13 0.25 15.64
N ALA A 212 -16.42 0.46 15.92
CA ALA A 212 -17.49 0.20 14.97
C ALA A 212 -17.48 1.20 13.82
N ALA A 213 -17.60 0.71 12.59
CA ALA A 213 -17.89 1.47 11.38
C ALA A 213 -19.41 1.50 11.12
N LEU A 214 -19.83 2.10 10.01
CA LEU A 214 -21.24 2.02 9.62
C LEU A 214 -21.58 0.57 9.25
N ARG A 215 -22.78 0.16 9.66
CA ARG A 215 -23.28 -1.19 9.38
C ARG A 215 -23.44 -1.42 7.88
N GLY A 216 -22.98 -2.56 7.39
CA GLY A 216 -22.98 -2.90 5.97
C GLY A 216 -21.88 -2.21 5.16
N SER A 217 -21.00 -1.45 5.80
CA SER A 217 -19.95 -0.71 5.09
C SER A 217 -18.78 -1.59 4.62
N GLY A 218 -18.47 -2.65 5.34
CA GLY A 218 -17.40 -3.59 4.99
C GLY A 218 -16.01 -2.96 5.06
N PRO A 219 -15.46 -2.69 6.26
CA PRO A 219 -14.11 -2.19 6.47
C PRO A 219 -13.04 -3.05 5.79
N ARG A 220 -12.09 -2.42 5.09
CA ARG A 220 -11.08 -3.15 4.32
C ARG A 220 -9.65 -2.75 4.66
N HIS A 221 -9.24 -1.53 4.35
CA HIS A 221 -7.90 -0.97 4.59
C HIS A 221 -7.99 0.35 5.32
N LEU A 222 -6.95 0.68 6.09
CA LEU A 222 -6.87 1.96 6.79
C LEU A 222 -5.47 2.57 6.71
N LYS A 223 -5.40 3.89 6.90
CA LYS A 223 -4.15 4.64 7.11
C LYS A 223 -4.34 5.68 8.20
N PHE A 224 -3.30 5.89 8.99
CA PHE A 224 -3.24 7.00 9.93
C PHE A 224 -2.89 8.30 9.23
N SER A 225 -3.42 9.44 9.73
CA SER A 225 -2.88 10.75 9.39
C SER A 225 -1.40 10.84 9.85
N PRO A 226 -0.55 11.66 9.20
CA PRO A 226 0.86 11.76 9.58
C PRO A 226 1.09 12.23 11.02
N ASP A 227 0.17 13.00 11.60
CA ASP A 227 0.19 13.44 12.99
C ASP A 227 -0.40 12.41 13.97
N GLY A 228 -0.90 11.28 13.45
CA GLY A 228 -1.46 10.17 14.24
C GLY A 228 -2.81 10.43 14.89
N LYS A 229 -3.49 11.55 14.62
CA LYS A 229 -4.77 11.91 15.26
C LYS A 229 -5.98 11.26 14.62
N PHE A 230 -5.91 10.97 13.31
CA PHE A 230 -7.02 10.44 12.54
C PHE A 230 -6.67 9.13 11.88
N ILE A 231 -7.70 8.30 11.67
CA ILE A 231 -7.65 7.09 10.86
C ILE A 231 -8.62 7.28 9.71
N TYR A 232 -8.15 7.05 8.49
CA TYR A 232 -8.95 7.00 7.28
C TYR A 232 -9.17 5.54 6.90
N LEU A 233 -10.42 5.09 7.07
CA LEU A 233 -10.84 3.72 6.83
C LEU A 233 -11.58 3.64 5.50
N LEU A 234 -11.09 2.80 4.60
CA LEU A 234 -11.77 2.43 3.38
C LEU A 234 -12.80 1.35 3.67
N ASN A 235 -14.05 1.60 3.27
CA ASN A 235 -15.13 0.65 3.32
C ASN A 235 -15.36 0.06 1.92
N GLU A 236 -15.18 -1.26 1.80
CA GLU A 236 -15.25 -1.96 0.52
C GLU A 236 -16.67 -1.98 -0.06
N LEU A 237 -17.65 -2.37 0.77
CA LEU A 237 -19.01 -2.68 0.31
C LEU A 237 -19.82 -1.41 0.04
N SER A 238 -19.70 -0.40 0.89
CA SER A 238 -20.40 0.89 0.71
C SER A 238 -19.66 1.84 -0.23
N VAL A 239 -18.42 1.51 -0.63
CA VAL A 239 -17.56 2.36 -1.47
C VAL A 239 -17.43 3.77 -0.89
N SER A 240 -16.98 3.84 0.36
CA SER A 240 -16.94 5.08 1.15
C SER A 240 -15.69 5.16 2.01
N LEU A 241 -15.30 6.38 2.38
CA LEU A 241 -14.22 6.71 3.30
C LEU A 241 -14.80 7.12 4.66
N SER A 242 -14.44 6.41 5.71
CA SER A 242 -14.76 6.80 7.10
C SER A 242 -13.56 7.43 7.77
N THR A 243 -13.78 8.51 8.51
CA THR A 243 -12.78 9.15 9.38
C THR A 243 -13.07 8.79 10.82
N PHE A 244 -12.02 8.34 11.54
CA PHE A 244 -12.05 8.14 12.99
C PHE A 244 -11.06 9.07 13.67
N SER A 245 -11.38 9.55 14.86
CA SER A 245 -10.35 10.07 15.78
C SER A 245 -9.64 8.91 16.46
N TRP A 246 -8.34 9.08 16.72
CA TRP A 246 -7.51 8.12 17.44
C TRP A 246 -7.00 8.71 18.76
N ASP A 247 -7.18 7.98 19.85
CA ASP A 247 -6.56 8.28 21.13
C ASP A 247 -5.39 7.30 21.36
N ALA A 248 -4.18 7.78 21.17
CA ALA A 248 -2.97 6.97 21.32
C ALA A 248 -2.71 6.55 22.78
N ALA A 249 -3.20 7.30 23.78
CA ALA A 249 -3.01 6.95 25.20
C ALA A 249 -3.82 5.73 25.59
N THR A 250 -5.07 5.66 25.15
CA THR A 250 -6.01 4.58 25.46
C THR A 250 -6.06 3.49 24.39
N GLY A 251 -5.57 3.76 23.18
CA GLY A 251 -5.70 2.82 22.06
C GLY A 251 -7.14 2.68 21.56
N THR A 252 -7.90 3.76 21.55
CA THR A 252 -9.31 3.76 21.12
C THR A 252 -9.54 4.64 19.89
N ALA A 253 -10.51 4.24 19.06
CA ALA A 253 -10.90 5.01 17.88
C ALA A 253 -12.41 5.28 17.92
N ARG A 254 -12.83 6.50 17.50
CA ARG A 254 -14.22 6.92 17.43
C ARG A 254 -14.57 7.43 16.04
N LEU A 255 -15.61 6.89 15.43
CA LEU A 255 -16.12 7.34 14.14
C LEU A 255 -16.57 8.82 14.21
N LEU A 256 -16.05 9.63 13.28
CA LEU A 256 -16.38 11.06 13.13
C LEU A 256 -17.36 11.29 11.98
N GLY A 257 -17.18 10.59 10.87
CA GLY A 257 -18.02 10.75 9.67
C GLY A 257 -17.64 9.76 8.57
N THR A 258 -18.50 9.67 7.56
CA THR A 258 -18.30 8.82 6.38
C THR A 258 -18.75 9.57 5.13
N VAL A 259 -17.94 9.52 4.07
CA VAL A 259 -18.18 10.21 2.79
C VAL A 259 -18.13 9.18 1.66
N PRO A 260 -19.10 9.14 0.72
CA PRO A 260 -19.02 8.30 -0.48
C PRO A 260 -17.80 8.69 -1.34
N SER A 261 -17.11 7.69 -1.92
CA SER A 261 -15.99 7.96 -2.83
C SER A 261 -16.42 8.28 -4.25
N ILE A 262 -17.57 7.76 -4.67
CA ILE A 262 -18.24 8.06 -5.94
C ILE A 262 -19.72 8.28 -5.67
N SER A 263 -20.40 9.04 -6.55
CA SER A 263 -21.83 9.31 -6.41
C SER A 263 -22.69 8.06 -6.61
N GLU A 264 -23.89 8.03 -6.04
CA GLU A 264 -24.83 6.93 -6.24
C GLU A 264 -25.20 6.77 -7.73
N ALA A 265 -25.29 7.88 -8.48
CA ALA A 265 -25.51 7.83 -9.92
C ALA A 265 -24.35 7.19 -10.69
N ALA A 266 -23.11 7.35 -10.22
CA ALA A 266 -21.95 6.66 -10.78
C ALA A 266 -21.98 5.15 -10.44
N LYS A 267 -22.28 4.80 -9.19
CA LYS A 267 -22.41 3.40 -8.78
C LYS A 267 -23.48 2.65 -9.59
N ALA A 268 -24.62 3.28 -9.85
CA ALA A 268 -25.72 2.66 -10.57
C ALA A 268 -25.44 2.34 -12.05
N ARG A 269 -24.36 2.88 -12.62
CA ARG A 269 -23.94 2.61 -14.01
C ARG A 269 -23.07 1.37 -14.15
N GLU A 270 -22.54 0.87 -13.05
CA GLU A 270 -21.60 -0.25 -13.05
C GLU A 270 -22.26 -1.52 -12.52
N THR A 271 -21.91 -2.65 -13.08
CA THR A 271 -22.41 -3.96 -12.64
C THR A 271 -21.78 -4.40 -11.32
N HIS A 272 -20.62 -3.83 -10.96
CA HIS A 272 -19.90 -4.08 -9.73
C HIS A 272 -19.18 -2.83 -9.27
N ASN A 273 -19.29 -2.52 -7.98
CA ASN A 273 -18.53 -1.46 -7.34
C ASN A 273 -17.97 -1.94 -6.00
N SER A 274 -16.69 -1.67 -5.75
CA SER A 274 -16.11 -1.93 -4.44
C SER A 274 -14.85 -1.07 -4.22
N GLY A 275 -14.62 -0.64 -2.98
CA GLY A 275 -13.37 0.01 -2.60
C GLY A 275 -12.22 -0.99 -2.53
N ALA A 276 -10.96 -0.53 -2.73
CA ALA A 276 -9.80 -1.42 -2.63
C ALA A 276 -8.66 -0.87 -1.76
N GLU A 277 -7.96 0.17 -2.15
CA GLU A 277 -6.82 0.71 -1.40
C GLU A 277 -7.05 2.15 -1.00
N VAL A 278 -6.57 2.51 0.19
CA VAL A 278 -6.55 3.87 0.71
C VAL A 278 -5.12 4.28 1.03
N LEU A 279 -4.74 5.49 0.63
CA LEU A 279 -3.45 6.10 0.94
C LEU A 279 -3.68 7.49 1.50
N ILE A 280 -2.74 7.95 2.32
CA ILE A 280 -2.66 9.37 2.70
C ILE A 280 -1.40 9.99 2.11
N HIS A 281 -1.53 11.19 1.56
CA HIS A 281 -0.39 11.99 1.15
C HIS A 281 0.45 12.39 2.38
N PRO A 282 1.79 12.41 2.32
CA PRO A 282 2.63 12.77 3.47
C PRO A 282 2.36 14.15 4.07
N SER A 283 1.76 15.08 3.30
CA SER A 283 1.31 16.37 3.83
C SER A 283 0.10 16.29 4.77
N GLY A 284 -0.57 15.13 4.85
CA GLY A 284 -1.82 14.97 5.62
C GLY A 284 -3.05 15.64 5.03
N ARG A 285 -2.94 16.32 3.87
CA ARG A 285 -4.01 17.11 3.28
C ARG A 285 -4.87 16.37 2.25
N PHE A 286 -4.41 15.18 1.78
CA PHE A 286 -5.08 14.44 0.72
C PHE A 286 -5.12 12.95 1.04
N VAL A 287 -6.24 12.32 0.71
CA VAL A 287 -6.44 10.87 0.78
C VAL A 287 -6.81 10.36 -0.62
N TYR A 288 -6.22 9.24 -1.03
CA TYR A 288 -6.48 8.57 -2.30
C TYR A 288 -7.20 7.26 -2.03
N PHE A 289 -8.24 6.98 -2.80
CA PHE A 289 -9.11 5.81 -2.64
C PHE A 289 -9.33 5.17 -4.00
N SER A 290 -9.00 3.89 -4.19
CA SER A 290 -9.24 3.20 -5.45
C SER A 290 -10.61 2.52 -5.50
N ASN A 291 -11.35 2.73 -6.61
CA ASN A 291 -12.68 2.21 -6.87
C ASN A 291 -12.61 1.15 -7.96
N ARG A 292 -12.89 -0.11 -7.60
CA ARG A 292 -12.98 -1.24 -8.54
C ARG A 292 -14.36 -1.25 -9.20
N GLY A 293 -14.42 -1.55 -10.46
CA GLY A 293 -15.62 -1.51 -11.30
C GLY A 293 -15.83 -0.14 -11.95
N HIS A 294 -15.83 0.94 -11.15
CA HIS A 294 -15.77 2.32 -11.67
C HIS A 294 -14.38 2.70 -12.22
N ASP A 295 -13.35 1.94 -11.85
CA ASP A 295 -11.97 2.00 -12.37
C ASP A 295 -11.32 3.38 -12.26
N THR A 296 -11.46 3.97 -11.07
CA THR A 296 -10.95 5.31 -10.75
C THR A 296 -10.19 5.34 -9.43
N VAL A 297 -9.44 6.43 -9.24
CA VAL A 297 -8.95 6.88 -7.93
C VAL A 297 -9.70 8.14 -7.54
N THR A 298 -10.38 8.13 -6.41
CA THR A 298 -10.94 9.33 -5.79
C THR A 298 -9.88 10.00 -4.95
N VAL A 299 -9.70 11.29 -5.17
CA VAL A 299 -8.87 12.18 -4.33
C VAL A 299 -9.81 12.92 -3.38
N PHE A 300 -9.57 12.77 -2.09
CA PHE A 300 -10.23 13.55 -1.07
C PHE A 300 -9.28 14.65 -0.57
N ARG A 301 -9.82 15.87 -0.40
CA ARG A 301 -9.18 16.90 0.42
C ARG A 301 -9.57 16.65 1.87
N VAL A 302 -8.62 16.82 2.77
CA VAL A 302 -8.80 16.58 4.20
C VAL A 302 -8.52 17.86 4.99
N ASP A 303 -9.40 18.16 5.91
CA ASP A 303 -9.18 19.20 6.92
C ASP A 303 -8.27 18.62 8.03
N PRO A 304 -7.05 19.15 8.22
CA PRO A 304 -6.11 18.58 9.19
C PRO A 304 -6.49 18.81 10.66
N VAL A 305 -7.45 19.68 10.93
CA VAL A 305 -7.92 19.98 12.29
C VAL A 305 -9.05 19.07 12.70
N THR A 306 -10.01 18.86 11.80
CA THR A 306 -11.23 18.07 12.07
C THR A 306 -11.19 16.65 11.53
N GLY A 307 -10.26 16.36 10.60
CA GLY A 307 -10.20 15.09 9.86
C GLY A 307 -11.30 14.95 8.79
N ALA A 308 -12.17 15.95 8.61
CA ALA A 308 -13.23 15.90 7.63
C ALA A 308 -12.67 15.77 6.20
N ALA A 309 -13.29 14.90 5.39
CA ALA A 309 -12.88 14.64 4.02
C ALA A 309 -13.97 15.10 3.04
N GLU A 310 -13.56 15.66 1.90
CA GLU A 310 -14.43 16.02 0.78
C GLU A 310 -13.84 15.53 -0.55
N VAL A 311 -14.67 15.12 -1.49
CA VAL A 311 -14.20 14.67 -2.81
C VAL A 311 -13.70 15.87 -3.62
N ALA A 312 -12.43 15.83 -4.03
CA ALA A 312 -11.79 16.84 -4.87
C ALA A 312 -11.70 16.40 -6.35
N GLN A 313 -11.51 15.11 -6.60
CA GLN A 313 -11.38 14.56 -7.95
C GLN A 313 -11.77 13.07 -7.97
N VAL A 314 -12.31 12.62 -9.11
CA VAL A 314 -12.45 11.20 -9.45
C VAL A 314 -11.69 10.97 -10.76
N GLN A 315 -10.50 10.36 -10.68
CA GLN A 315 -9.55 10.21 -11.79
C GLN A 315 -9.59 8.79 -12.35
N PRO A 316 -9.86 8.58 -13.66
CA PRO A 316 -9.74 7.27 -14.31
C PRO A 316 -8.31 6.74 -14.26
N VAL A 317 -8.13 5.44 -13.90
CA VAL A 317 -6.80 4.82 -13.76
C VAL A 317 -6.18 4.35 -15.07
N ARG A 318 -6.89 4.38 -16.17
CA ARG A 318 -6.43 3.83 -17.47
C ARG A 318 -6.08 2.34 -17.41
N GLY A 319 -6.86 1.59 -16.66
CA GLY A 319 -6.80 0.16 -16.45
C GLY A 319 -8.12 -0.31 -15.83
N ALA A 320 -8.28 -1.61 -15.59
CA ALA A 320 -9.49 -2.17 -14.99
C ALA A 320 -9.20 -2.80 -13.64
N PHE A 321 -10.12 -2.63 -12.71
CA PHE A 321 -10.10 -3.20 -11.37
C PHE A 321 -8.87 -2.77 -10.55
N PRO A 322 -8.71 -1.45 -10.23
CA PRO A 322 -7.55 -0.94 -9.49
C PRO A 322 -7.53 -1.46 -8.05
N ARG A 323 -6.99 -2.68 -7.87
CA ARG A 323 -7.00 -3.39 -6.60
C ARG A 323 -6.01 -2.82 -5.59
N ASN A 324 -4.96 -2.16 -6.06
CA ASN A 324 -4.00 -1.45 -5.22
C ASN A 324 -3.52 -0.17 -5.92
N ILE A 325 -3.23 0.82 -5.13
CA ILE A 325 -2.51 2.03 -5.51
C ILE A 325 -1.37 2.24 -4.53
N ASN A 326 -0.28 2.90 -4.95
CA ASN A 326 0.75 3.34 -4.02
C ASN A 326 1.40 4.65 -4.48
N LEU A 327 1.77 5.49 -3.50
CA LEU A 327 2.56 6.70 -3.73
C LEU A 327 4.04 6.33 -3.87
N ALA A 328 4.67 6.86 -4.90
CA ALA A 328 6.12 6.75 -5.03
C ALA A 328 6.82 7.56 -3.91
N PRO A 329 8.04 7.22 -3.53
CA PRO A 329 8.85 8.01 -2.63
C PRO A 329 8.94 9.46 -3.09
N GLY A 330 8.75 10.40 -2.15
CA GLY A 330 8.60 11.82 -2.45
C GLY A 330 7.19 12.26 -2.85
N ALA A 331 6.25 11.30 -2.98
CA ALA A 331 4.82 11.51 -3.24
C ALA A 331 4.46 12.34 -4.49
N GLY A 332 5.41 12.55 -5.42
CA GLY A 332 5.15 13.24 -6.70
C GLY A 332 4.44 12.36 -7.74
N TRP A 333 4.31 11.06 -7.46
CA TRP A 333 3.71 10.09 -8.37
C TRP A 333 2.86 9.06 -7.62
N LEU A 334 1.79 8.61 -8.25
CA LEU A 334 0.94 7.51 -7.80
C LEU A 334 0.91 6.44 -8.88
N LEU A 335 1.14 5.19 -8.50
CA LEU A 335 0.98 4.01 -9.35
C LEU A 335 -0.36 3.34 -9.02
N ALA A 336 -1.11 2.96 -10.07
CA ALA A 336 -2.37 2.23 -9.94
C ALA A 336 -2.28 0.87 -10.63
N ALA A 337 -2.52 -0.20 -9.87
CA ALA A 337 -2.46 -1.59 -10.31
C ALA A 337 -3.85 -2.08 -10.72
N GLY A 338 -4.10 -2.15 -12.04
CA GLY A 338 -5.32 -2.66 -12.66
C GLY A 338 -5.25 -4.17 -12.83
N ALA A 339 -5.82 -4.92 -11.87
CA ALA A 339 -5.69 -6.37 -11.79
C ALA A 339 -6.29 -7.09 -13.01
N ASP A 340 -7.47 -6.66 -13.48
CA ASP A 340 -8.17 -7.30 -14.59
C ASP A 340 -7.62 -6.89 -15.96
N SER A 341 -7.00 -5.69 -16.04
CA SER A 341 -6.33 -5.22 -17.27
C SER A 341 -4.88 -5.68 -17.39
N ASN A 342 -4.29 -6.31 -16.36
CA ASN A 342 -2.87 -6.67 -16.32
C ASN A 342 -1.95 -5.46 -16.54
N THR A 343 -2.30 -4.30 -15.98
CA THR A 343 -1.56 -3.05 -16.19
C THR A 343 -1.23 -2.35 -14.88
N VAL A 344 -0.12 -1.61 -14.90
CA VAL A 344 0.18 -0.60 -13.87
C VAL A 344 0.32 0.74 -14.57
N SER A 345 -0.49 1.71 -14.18
CA SER A 345 -0.48 3.07 -14.72
C SER A 345 0.18 4.05 -13.73
N VAL A 346 0.76 5.12 -14.27
CA VAL A 346 1.45 6.16 -13.49
C VAL A 346 0.70 7.48 -13.62
N HIS A 347 0.49 8.13 -12.49
CA HIS A 347 -0.16 9.43 -12.37
C HIS A 347 0.75 10.40 -11.64
N GLN A 348 0.90 11.61 -12.17
CA GLN A 348 1.57 12.69 -11.47
C GLN A 348 0.65 13.23 -10.38
N VAL A 349 1.22 13.51 -9.22
CA VAL A 349 0.54 14.14 -8.08
C VAL A 349 0.93 15.61 -8.03
N ASP A 350 -0.04 16.51 -8.09
CA ASP A 350 0.20 17.92 -7.84
C ASP A 350 0.37 18.17 -6.33
N ALA A 351 1.53 18.63 -5.91
CA ALA A 351 1.87 18.77 -4.50
C ALA A 351 1.02 19.81 -3.75
N ALA A 352 0.47 20.81 -4.43
CA ALA A 352 -0.35 21.84 -3.84
C ALA A 352 -1.81 21.42 -3.65
N THR A 353 -2.36 20.73 -4.64
CA THR A 353 -3.79 20.39 -4.72
C THR A 353 -4.08 18.91 -4.46
N GLY A 354 -3.06 18.02 -4.52
CA GLY A 354 -3.20 16.57 -4.42
C GLY A 354 -3.81 15.91 -5.66
N LEU A 355 -4.20 16.68 -6.67
CA LEU A 355 -4.87 16.17 -7.85
C LEU A 355 -3.96 15.29 -8.71
N LEU A 356 -4.56 14.32 -9.37
CA LEU A 356 -3.87 13.34 -10.20
C LEU A 356 -3.98 13.72 -11.68
N THR A 357 -2.85 13.63 -12.40
CA THR A 357 -2.80 13.74 -13.85
C THR A 357 -2.16 12.49 -14.43
N TYR A 358 -2.85 11.81 -15.35
CA TYR A 358 -2.34 10.60 -15.99
C TYR A 358 -1.09 10.88 -16.82
N GLN A 359 -0.04 10.06 -16.63
CA GLN A 359 1.18 10.11 -17.42
C GLN A 359 0.99 9.29 -18.71
N THR A 360 0.89 9.97 -19.87
CA THR A 360 0.47 9.37 -21.15
C THR A 360 1.33 8.22 -21.68
N LYS A 361 2.56 8.07 -21.18
CA LYS A 361 3.48 6.96 -21.51
C LYS A 361 3.79 6.09 -20.30
N GLY A 362 3.03 6.25 -19.23
CA GLY A 362 3.29 5.61 -17.94
C GLY A 362 2.40 4.37 -17.71
N VAL A 363 2.34 3.43 -18.66
CA VAL A 363 1.66 2.14 -18.46
C VAL A 363 2.61 1.01 -18.81
N ILE A 364 2.69 0.01 -17.93
CA ILE A 364 3.38 -1.25 -18.20
C ILE A 364 2.44 -2.44 -17.99
N ASN A 365 2.79 -3.59 -18.58
CA ASN A 365 2.10 -4.84 -18.31
C ASN A 365 2.70 -5.56 -17.12
N VAL A 366 1.82 -5.97 -16.18
CA VAL A 366 2.14 -6.85 -15.05
C VAL A 366 0.98 -7.82 -14.91
N PRO A 367 1.19 -9.14 -14.89
CA PRO A 367 0.09 -10.10 -14.78
C PRO A 367 -0.67 -9.94 -13.45
N ALA A 368 -1.97 -9.64 -13.52
CA ALA A 368 -2.89 -9.49 -12.38
C ALA A 368 -2.28 -8.80 -11.14
N PRO A 369 -1.80 -7.53 -11.25
CA PRO A 369 -1.11 -6.85 -10.16
C PRO A 369 -2.13 -6.44 -9.10
N ILE A 370 -1.89 -6.83 -7.84
CA ILE A 370 -2.78 -6.57 -6.70
C ILE A 370 -2.07 -5.93 -5.50
N CYS A 371 -0.76 -5.70 -5.60
CA CYS A 371 0.03 -4.93 -4.63
C CYS A 371 1.17 -4.22 -5.35
N VAL A 372 1.44 -2.98 -4.97
CA VAL A 372 2.58 -2.17 -5.43
C VAL A 372 3.42 -1.81 -4.21
N LEU A 373 4.69 -2.17 -4.19
CA LEU A 373 5.61 -1.92 -3.08
C LEU A 373 6.90 -1.28 -3.59
N PHE A 374 7.24 -0.09 -3.08
CA PHE A 374 8.51 0.56 -3.36
C PHE A 374 9.58 0.14 -2.34
N VAL A 375 10.76 -0.19 -2.86
CA VAL A 375 11.93 -0.55 -2.05
C VAL A 375 13.14 0.26 -2.53
N ARG A 376 13.96 0.74 -1.61
CA ARG A 376 15.21 1.44 -1.96
C ARG A 376 16.14 0.52 -2.75
N PRO A 377 16.94 1.09 -3.70
CA PRO A 377 17.96 0.34 -4.43
C PRO A 377 19.09 -0.15 -3.53
#